data_bd2dd02f16f9a1cd7898295ed083b1d8
#
_entry.id   bd2dd02f16f9a1cd7898295ed083b1d8
#
_cell.length_a   1.000
_cell.length_b   1.000
_cell.length_c   1.000
_cell.angle_alpha   90.00
_cell.angle_beta   90.00
_cell.angle_gamma   90.00
#
_symmetry.space_group_name_H-M   'P 1'
#
loop_
_entity.id
_entity.type
_entity.pdbx_description
1 polymer ?
#
loop_
_entity_poly.entity_id
_entity_poly.type
_entity_poly.pdbx_seq_one_letter_code
_entity_poly.pdbx_strand_id
1 'polypeptide(L)' 'KEPGRMVGAKYIPNRIFRGKVIEELRDEDAGLSVNQIGKNICIDWDKSEHTTWLEGIIEALKKDNLIKASGKRLVLAE' A
#
# COMPACT_ATOMS: atom_id res chain seq x y z
N LYS A 1 -15.37 13.22 -6.15
CA LYS A 1 -15.32 11.82 -5.75
C LYS A 1 -13.91 11.46 -5.33
N GLU A 2 -13.74 10.85 -4.15
CA GLU A 2 -12.38 10.58 -3.71
C GLU A 2 -11.73 9.46 -4.53
N PRO A 3 -10.38 9.53 -4.71
CA PRO A 3 -9.67 8.52 -5.47
C PRO A 3 -9.77 7.14 -4.82
N GLY A 4 -9.80 6.12 -5.65
CA GLY A 4 -9.90 4.75 -5.19
C GLY A 4 -9.96 3.82 -6.38
N ARG A 5 -10.38 2.57 -6.13
CA ARG A 5 -10.55 1.61 -7.22
C ARG A 5 -11.65 0.61 -6.88
N MET A 6 -12.14 -0.02 -7.94
CA MET A 6 -13.12 -1.09 -7.79
C MET A 6 -12.41 -2.39 -7.43
N VAL A 7 -12.95 -3.09 -6.45
CA VAL A 7 -12.54 -4.46 -6.12
C VAL A 7 -13.78 -5.30 -6.24
N GLY A 8 -13.88 -6.06 -7.32
CA GLY A 8 -15.15 -6.69 -7.67
C GLY A 8 -16.19 -5.63 -7.96
N ALA A 9 -17.34 -5.72 -7.31
CA ALA A 9 -18.44 -4.77 -7.50
C ALA A 9 -18.40 -3.59 -6.51
N LYS A 10 -17.38 -3.53 -5.66
CA LYS A 10 -17.32 -2.54 -4.58
C LYS A 10 -16.23 -1.50 -4.84
N TYR A 11 -16.59 -0.21 -4.73
CA TYR A 11 -15.61 0.86 -4.82
C TYR A 11 -14.96 1.08 -3.46
N ILE A 12 -13.63 1.06 -3.42
CA ILE A 12 -12.89 1.25 -2.17
C ILE A 12 -11.99 2.48 -2.32
N PRO A 13 -12.17 3.50 -1.48
CA PRO A 13 -11.34 4.70 -1.54
C PRO A 13 -9.89 4.41 -1.13
N ASN A 14 -8.96 5.19 -1.68
CA ASN A 14 -7.55 5.02 -1.37
C ASN A 14 -7.23 5.18 0.12
N ARG A 15 -8.01 5.99 0.85
CA ARG A 15 -7.77 6.15 2.29
C ARG A 15 -7.90 4.82 3.05
N ILE A 16 -8.76 3.94 2.59
CA ILE A 16 -8.90 2.61 3.18
C ILE A 16 -7.65 1.78 2.92
N PHE A 17 -7.15 1.82 1.67
CA PHE A 17 -5.93 1.11 1.31
C PHE A 17 -4.71 1.67 2.05
N ARG A 18 -4.66 2.99 2.26
CA ARG A 18 -3.57 3.62 3.02
C ARG A 18 -3.53 3.05 4.44
N GLY A 19 -4.69 2.93 5.07
CA GLY A 19 -4.76 2.32 6.41
C GLY A 19 -4.30 0.88 6.41
N LYS A 20 -4.66 0.12 5.36
CA LYS A 20 -4.24 -1.28 5.26
C LYS A 20 -2.72 -1.41 5.10
N VAL A 21 -2.09 -0.52 4.33
CA VAL A 21 -0.62 -0.52 4.18
C VAL A 21 0.05 -0.31 5.53
N ILE A 22 -0.43 0.68 6.28
CA ILE A 22 0.13 0.97 7.61
C ILE A 22 -0.01 -0.25 8.53
N GLU A 23 -1.19 -0.88 8.53
CA GLU A 23 -1.42 -2.07 9.36
C GLU A 23 -0.46 -3.20 9.01
N GLU A 24 -0.22 -3.43 7.71
CA GLU A 24 0.68 -4.49 7.28
C GLU A 24 2.10 -4.26 7.76
N LEU A 25 2.54 -3.00 7.76
CA LEU A 25 3.92 -2.69 8.16
C LEU A 25 4.10 -2.63 9.67
N ARG A 26 3.01 -2.52 10.42
CA ARG A 26 3.09 -2.39 11.88
C ARG A 26 3.80 -3.56 12.54
N ASP A 27 3.56 -4.77 12.04
CA ASP A 27 4.11 -5.98 12.63
C ASP A 27 5.30 -6.54 11.86
N GLU A 28 5.83 -5.77 10.90
CA GLU A 28 6.92 -6.23 10.03
C GLU A 28 8.13 -5.32 10.15
N ASP A 29 8.91 -5.52 11.20
CA ASP A 29 10.08 -4.69 11.47
C ASP A 29 11.09 -4.72 10.32
N ALA A 30 11.21 -5.85 9.64
CA ALA A 30 12.12 -5.97 8.50
C ALA A 30 11.57 -5.31 7.23
N GLY A 31 10.30 -4.95 7.24
CA GLY A 31 9.66 -4.32 6.10
C GLY A 31 9.10 -5.29 5.08
N LEU A 32 8.35 -4.75 4.14
CA LEU A 32 7.73 -5.52 3.06
C LEU A 32 7.98 -4.82 1.73
N SER A 33 8.12 -5.60 0.66
CA SER A 33 8.19 -5.04 -0.68
C SER A 33 6.80 -4.60 -1.12
N VAL A 34 6.75 -3.76 -2.18
CA VAL A 34 5.47 -3.33 -2.76
C VAL A 34 4.62 -4.53 -3.13
N ASN A 35 5.21 -5.53 -3.77
CA ASN A 35 4.46 -6.71 -4.21
C ASN A 35 3.90 -7.51 -3.03
N GLN A 36 4.66 -7.63 -1.95
CA GLN A 36 4.18 -8.31 -0.75
C GLN A 36 3.01 -7.57 -0.12
N ILE A 37 3.13 -6.25 -0.03
CA ILE A 37 2.03 -5.43 0.49
C ILE A 37 0.79 -5.62 -0.37
N GLY A 38 0.96 -5.54 -1.70
CA GLY A 38 -0.17 -5.70 -2.61
C GLY A 38 -0.87 -7.03 -2.43
N LYS A 39 -0.12 -8.11 -2.33
CA LYS A 39 -0.70 -9.43 -2.13
C LYS A 39 -1.48 -9.52 -0.82
N ASN A 40 -0.99 -8.83 0.21
CA ASN A 40 -1.59 -8.93 1.54
C ASN A 40 -2.86 -8.10 1.69
N ILE A 41 -2.96 -6.98 0.98
CA ILE A 41 -4.10 -6.06 1.18
C ILE A 41 -5.13 -6.13 0.04
N CYS A 42 -4.83 -6.78 -1.07
CA CYS A 42 -5.71 -6.83 -2.23
C CYS A 42 -6.00 -8.28 -2.60
N ILE A 43 -7.26 -8.68 -2.48
CA ILE A 43 -7.63 -10.05 -2.85
C ILE A 43 -7.53 -10.27 -4.36
N ASP A 44 -7.60 -9.19 -5.13
CA ASP A 44 -7.52 -9.22 -6.59
C ASP A 44 -6.15 -8.78 -7.12
N TRP A 45 -5.11 -8.88 -6.29
CA TRP A 45 -3.80 -8.34 -6.65
C TRP A 45 -3.29 -8.91 -7.98
N ASP A 46 -2.91 -8.00 -8.87
CA ASP A 46 -2.26 -8.31 -10.14
C ASP A 46 -1.08 -7.37 -10.28
N LYS A 47 0.12 -7.94 -10.22
CA LYS A 47 1.35 -7.15 -10.22
C LYS A 47 1.43 -6.22 -11.43
N SER A 48 1.06 -6.70 -12.61
CA SER A 48 1.19 -5.88 -13.82
C SER A 48 0.18 -4.75 -13.89
N GLU A 49 -1.00 -4.91 -13.27
CA GLU A 49 -2.05 -3.89 -13.33
C GLU A 49 -2.06 -2.96 -12.14
N HIS A 50 -1.68 -3.46 -10.96
CA HIS A 50 -1.91 -2.72 -9.72
C HIS A 50 -0.66 -2.10 -9.10
N THR A 51 0.54 -2.46 -9.57
CA THR A 51 1.77 -1.94 -8.95
C THR A 51 1.84 -0.42 -9.00
N THR A 52 1.56 0.19 -10.15
CA THR A 52 1.64 1.64 -10.29
C THR A 52 0.67 2.35 -9.37
N TRP A 53 -0.55 1.82 -9.26
CA TRP A 53 -1.56 2.36 -8.34
C TRP A 53 -1.08 2.29 -6.89
N LEU A 54 -0.55 1.13 -6.48
CA LEU A 54 -0.09 0.96 -5.10
C LEU A 54 1.13 1.84 -4.81
N GLU A 55 2.03 1.97 -5.78
CA GLU A 55 3.19 2.87 -5.62
C GLU A 55 2.74 4.31 -5.38
N GLY A 56 1.66 4.73 -6.03
CA GLY A 56 1.10 6.06 -5.80
C GLY A 56 0.65 6.25 -4.35
N ILE A 57 -0.01 5.24 -3.79
CA ILE A 57 -0.43 5.27 -2.38
C ILE A 57 0.81 5.32 -1.47
N ILE A 58 1.80 4.49 -1.76
CA ILE A 58 3.02 4.43 -0.97
C ILE A 58 3.76 5.76 -1.01
N GLU A 59 3.86 6.40 -2.19
CA GLU A 59 4.52 7.70 -2.30
C GLU A 59 3.82 8.76 -1.47
N ALA A 60 2.49 8.74 -1.47
CA ALA A 60 1.72 9.68 -0.63
C ALA A 60 2.02 9.47 0.86
N LEU A 61 2.12 8.21 1.28
CA LEU A 61 2.44 7.89 2.67
C LEU A 61 3.87 8.31 3.04
N LYS A 62 4.82 8.14 2.11
CA LYS A 62 6.19 8.61 2.31
C LYS A 62 6.25 10.12 2.44
N LYS A 63 5.51 10.83 1.60
CA LYS A 63 5.45 12.28 1.63
C LYS A 63 4.90 12.79 2.96
N ASP A 64 3.97 12.05 3.56
CA ASP A 64 3.39 12.39 4.86
C ASP A 64 4.26 11.89 6.02
N ASN A 65 5.42 11.30 5.73
CA ASN A 65 6.35 10.78 6.74
C ASN A 65 5.79 9.65 7.59
N LEU A 66 4.86 8.89 7.04
CA LEU A 66 4.27 7.75 7.73
C LEU A 66 5.03 6.46 7.48
N ILE A 67 5.66 6.35 6.31
CA ILE A 67 6.50 5.19 5.97
C ILE A 67 7.77 5.68 5.29
N LYS A 68 8.76 4.79 5.19
CA LYS A 68 10.01 5.10 4.51
C LYS A 68 10.54 3.86 3.81
N ALA A 69 11.43 4.08 2.84
CA ALA A 69 12.10 3.00 2.15
C ALA A 69 13.28 2.50 2.98
N SER A 70 13.47 1.19 2.98
CA SER A 70 14.62 0.55 3.61
C SER A 70 15.13 -0.49 2.61
N GLY A 71 16.08 -0.08 1.75
CA GLY A 71 16.48 -0.89 0.63
C GLY A 71 15.31 -1.05 -0.34
N LYS A 72 14.98 -2.29 -0.67
CA LYS A 72 13.84 -2.58 -1.55
C LYS A 72 12.56 -2.82 -0.78
N ARG A 73 12.55 -2.55 0.52
CA ARG A 73 11.40 -2.76 1.38
C ARG A 73 10.91 -1.45 1.94
N LEU A 74 9.74 -1.51 2.52
CA LEU A 74 9.10 -0.35 3.13
C LEU A 74 8.86 -0.67 4.59
N VAL A 75 9.08 0.32 5.46
CA VAL A 75 8.88 0.18 6.90
C VAL A 75 8.14 1.41 7.41
N LEU A 76 7.55 1.31 8.59
CA LEU A 76 6.95 2.48 9.23
C LEU A 76 8.05 3.49 9.56
N ALA A 77 7.76 4.77 9.34
CA ALA A 77 8.66 5.84 9.78
C ALA A 77 8.49 6.04 11.29
N GLU A 78 9.59 6.41 11.93
CA GLU A 78 9.57 6.68 13.38
C GLU A 78 9.79 8.13 13.67
#